data_688ecf8290429725216da2cce64504e8
#
_entry.id   688ecf8290429725216da2cce64504e8
#
_cell.length_a   1.000
_cell.length_b   1.000
_cell.length_c   1.000
_cell.angle_alpha   90.00
_cell.angle_beta   90.00
_cell.angle_gamma   90.00
#
_symmetry.space_group_name_H-M   'P 1'
#
loop_
_entity.id
_entity.type
_entity.pdbx_description
1 polymer ?
#
loop_
_entity_poly.entity_id
_entity_poly.type
_entity_poly.pdbx_seq_one_letter_code
_entity_poly.pdbx_strand_id
1 'polypeptide(L)'
;FALNPLANERPAQFPSDVRDLMAWVSGTSLPEKHPFSRLQAFPQGDTVPEIWILGSSNYGAQIAAHFGVPYCFAWFFTDGQGAEQALDIYRQTYQPCDRHPKPHTGLCVWALAARTDEEAQFHYSSRAKWRLFRDRGVFLPIEPPRAAAAYPFTDSEEERICLDRATAFVGTGKKVAAQINALAEDHGIDEIAVVTWAHDEEA
;
A
#
# COMPACT_ATOMS: atom_id res chain seq x y z
N PHE A 1 3.52 -18.07 7.88
CA PHE A 1 3.83 -19.50 8.00
C PHE A 1 2.64 -20.41 7.67
N ALA A 2 1.41 -20.11 8.11
CA ALA A 2 0.25 -20.96 7.86
C ALA A 2 -0.07 -21.13 6.36
N LEU A 3 0.08 -20.07 5.58
CA LEU A 3 -0.19 -20.07 4.14
C LEU A 3 1.06 -20.35 3.28
N ASN A 4 2.25 -20.13 3.83
CA ASN A 4 3.49 -20.35 3.14
C ASN A 4 4.62 -20.70 4.13
N PRO A 5 4.87 -22.00 4.38
CA PRO A 5 5.91 -22.45 5.30
C PRO A 5 7.32 -21.97 4.93
N LEU A 6 7.57 -21.67 3.65
CA LEU A 6 8.85 -21.21 3.11
C LEU A 6 8.94 -19.68 2.97
N ALA A 7 8.06 -18.92 3.63
CA ALA A 7 7.98 -17.46 3.50
C ALA A 7 9.33 -16.75 3.76
N ASN A 8 10.16 -17.26 4.64
CA ASN A 8 11.47 -16.69 4.97
C ASN A 8 12.52 -16.90 3.87
N GLU A 9 12.33 -17.87 2.98
CA GLU A 9 13.27 -18.20 1.89
C GLU A 9 12.88 -17.52 0.58
N ARG A 10 11.69 -16.92 0.52
CA ARG A 10 11.07 -16.41 -0.71
C ARG A 10 11.42 -14.99 -1.18
N PRO A 11 12.01 -14.06 -0.40
CA PRO A 11 12.35 -12.75 -0.98
C PRO A 11 13.22 -12.85 -2.25
N ALA A 12 14.13 -13.82 -2.30
CA ALA A 12 14.97 -14.07 -3.48
C ALA A 12 14.19 -14.64 -4.68
N GLN A 13 13.02 -15.24 -4.46
CA GLN A 13 12.18 -15.83 -5.52
C GLN A 13 11.13 -14.86 -6.05
N PHE A 14 10.91 -13.73 -5.38
CA PHE A 14 9.88 -12.76 -5.76
C PHE A 14 9.95 -12.33 -7.24
N PRO A 15 11.12 -12.06 -7.85
CA PRO A 15 11.18 -11.75 -9.28
C PRO A 15 10.70 -12.88 -10.19
N SER A 16 10.99 -14.15 -9.84
CA SER A 16 10.48 -15.29 -10.60
C SER A 16 8.97 -15.47 -10.42
N ASP A 17 8.46 -15.27 -9.20
CA ASP A 17 7.01 -15.33 -8.91
C ASP A 17 6.24 -14.25 -9.69
N VAL A 18 6.79 -13.03 -9.79
CA VAL A 18 6.22 -11.96 -10.63
C VAL A 18 6.18 -12.35 -12.11
N ARG A 19 7.27 -12.92 -12.63
CA ARG A 19 7.34 -13.39 -14.02
C ARG A 19 6.29 -14.46 -14.30
N ASP A 20 6.16 -15.43 -13.41
CA ASP A 20 5.20 -16.51 -13.54
C ASP A 20 3.76 -15.98 -13.52
N LEU A 21 3.47 -15.03 -12.62
CA LEU A 21 2.18 -14.36 -12.57
C LEU A 21 1.88 -13.61 -13.89
N MET A 22 2.85 -12.86 -14.39
CA MET A 22 2.71 -12.14 -15.68
C MET A 22 2.42 -13.11 -16.82
N ALA A 23 3.09 -14.25 -16.87
CA ALA A 23 2.84 -15.28 -17.88
C ALA A 23 1.42 -15.85 -17.77
N TRP A 24 0.98 -16.21 -16.56
CA TRP A 24 -0.35 -16.78 -16.37
C TRP A 24 -1.47 -15.80 -16.72
N VAL A 25 -1.39 -14.53 -16.30
CA VAL A 25 -2.46 -13.55 -16.58
C VAL A 25 -2.49 -13.10 -18.05
N SER A 26 -1.36 -13.21 -18.76
CA SER A 26 -1.28 -12.91 -20.20
C SER A 26 -1.60 -14.13 -21.10
N GLY A 27 -1.84 -15.31 -20.50
CA GLY A 27 -2.03 -16.54 -21.23
C GLY A 27 -0.75 -17.09 -21.90
N THR A 28 0.42 -16.55 -21.54
CA THR A 28 1.71 -17.05 -22.02
C THR A 28 2.08 -18.32 -21.28
N SER A 29 2.53 -19.34 -22.01
CA SER A 29 2.96 -20.60 -21.40
C SER A 29 4.28 -20.44 -20.65
N LEU A 30 4.37 -21.03 -19.47
CA LEU A 30 5.63 -21.19 -18.76
C LEU A 30 6.55 -22.19 -19.50
N PRO A 31 7.88 -22.12 -19.29
CA PRO A 31 8.82 -23.09 -19.88
C PRO A 31 8.42 -24.54 -19.56
N GLU A 32 8.61 -25.46 -20.51
CA GLU A 32 8.22 -26.88 -20.35
C GLU A 32 8.76 -27.54 -19.07
N LYS A 33 9.97 -27.16 -18.65
CA LYS A 33 10.61 -27.72 -17.45
C LYS A 33 10.17 -27.02 -16.15
N HIS A 34 9.29 -26.01 -16.26
CA HIS A 34 8.81 -25.32 -15.07
C HIS A 34 7.88 -26.23 -14.26
N PRO A 35 7.99 -26.27 -12.90
CA PRO A 35 7.14 -27.13 -12.07
C PRO A 35 5.63 -26.94 -12.33
N PHE A 36 5.24 -25.72 -12.70
CA PHE A 36 3.85 -25.32 -12.95
C PHE A 36 3.53 -25.10 -14.44
N SER A 37 4.32 -25.70 -15.35
CA SER A 37 4.14 -25.54 -16.82
C SER A 37 2.75 -25.93 -17.33
N ARG A 38 2.02 -26.78 -16.58
CA ARG A 38 0.66 -27.24 -16.91
C ARG A 38 -0.45 -26.39 -16.30
N LEU A 39 -0.12 -25.45 -15.42
CA LEU A 39 -1.11 -24.57 -14.81
C LEU A 39 -1.50 -23.45 -15.77
N GLN A 40 -2.81 -23.16 -15.81
CA GLN A 40 -3.39 -22.06 -16.58
C GLN A 40 -4.28 -21.23 -15.69
N ALA A 41 -4.30 -19.91 -15.89
CA ALA A 41 -5.22 -19.02 -15.22
C ALA A 41 -6.56 -18.97 -15.98
N PHE A 42 -7.66 -18.89 -15.24
CA PHE A 42 -9.01 -18.74 -15.78
C PHE A 42 -9.75 -17.63 -15.02
N PRO A 43 -10.72 -16.93 -15.66
CA PRO A 43 -11.14 -17.09 -17.06
C PRO A 43 -10.07 -16.58 -18.03
N GLN A 44 -9.92 -17.27 -19.18
CA GLN A 44 -9.14 -16.77 -20.31
C GLN A 44 -10.01 -15.91 -21.22
N GLY A 45 -9.45 -14.86 -21.79
CA GLY A 45 -10.14 -13.94 -22.68
C GLY A 45 -9.19 -12.98 -23.37
N ASP A 46 -9.75 -12.00 -24.07
CA ASP A 46 -8.97 -11.02 -24.84
C ASP A 46 -8.39 -9.90 -23.95
N THR A 47 -8.75 -9.89 -22.66
CA THR A 47 -8.28 -8.90 -21.71
C THR A 47 -7.21 -9.47 -20.79
N VAL A 48 -6.15 -8.70 -20.55
CA VAL A 48 -5.08 -9.03 -19.61
C VAL A 48 -5.14 -8.04 -18.45
N PRO A 49 -5.26 -8.51 -17.19
CA PRO A 49 -5.22 -7.62 -16.04
C PRO A 49 -3.92 -6.84 -15.97
N GLU A 50 -4.00 -5.63 -15.49
CA GLU A 50 -2.81 -4.85 -15.20
C GLU A 50 -2.17 -5.30 -13.88
N ILE A 51 -0.86 -5.47 -13.90
CA ILE A 51 -0.09 -5.87 -12.72
C ILE A 51 0.61 -4.64 -12.15
N TRP A 52 0.41 -4.40 -10.87
CA TRP A 52 1.10 -3.38 -10.10
C TRP A 52 1.99 -4.02 -9.04
N ILE A 53 3.16 -3.45 -8.81
CA ILE A 53 3.97 -3.79 -7.65
C ILE A 53 3.70 -2.77 -6.55
N LEU A 54 3.13 -3.25 -5.43
CA LEU A 54 2.95 -2.47 -4.21
C LEU A 54 4.11 -2.76 -3.26
N GLY A 55 4.78 -1.72 -2.78
CA GLY A 55 5.88 -1.88 -1.84
C GLY A 55 6.23 -0.61 -1.11
N SER A 56 6.92 -0.73 0.02
CA SER A 56 7.41 0.40 0.84
C SER A 56 8.94 0.46 0.90
N SER A 57 9.63 -0.11 -0.09
CA SER A 57 11.09 -0.20 -0.11
C SER A 57 11.65 -0.06 -1.52
N ASN A 58 12.94 0.26 -1.60
CA ASN A 58 13.68 0.33 -2.86
C ASN A 58 13.64 -0.96 -3.67
N TYR A 59 13.54 -2.12 -2.99
CA TYR A 59 13.48 -3.42 -3.66
C TYR A 59 12.23 -3.57 -4.53
N GLY A 60 11.05 -3.24 -4.01
CA GLY A 60 9.81 -3.25 -4.80
C GLY A 60 9.88 -2.32 -6.01
N ALA A 61 10.45 -1.13 -5.84
CA ALA A 61 10.67 -0.16 -6.90
C ALA A 61 11.57 -0.71 -8.02
N GLN A 62 12.68 -1.35 -7.67
CA GLN A 62 13.60 -2.00 -8.62
C GLN A 62 12.92 -3.14 -9.39
N ILE A 63 12.12 -3.97 -8.72
CA ILE A 63 11.38 -5.05 -9.38
C ILE A 63 10.35 -4.51 -10.37
N ALA A 64 9.56 -3.49 -9.97
CA ALA A 64 8.61 -2.85 -10.86
C ALA A 64 9.29 -2.24 -12.09
N ALA A 65 10.39 -1.53 -11.88
CA ALA A 65 11.18 -0.93 -12.95
C ALA A 65 11.76 -1.99 -13.92
N HIS A 66 12.30 -3.08 -13.38
CA HIS A 66 12.86 -4.19 -14.17
C HIS A 66 11.83 -4.87 -15.07
N PHE A 67 10.61 -5.07 -14.58
CA PHE A 67 9.54 -5.68 -15.35
C PHE A 67 8.73 -4.70 -16.21
N GLY A 68 9.02 -3.40 -16.13
CA GLY A 68 8.28 -2.37 -16.85
C GLY A 68 6.82 -2.30 -16.45
N VAL A 69 6.50 -2.57 -15.19
CA VAL A 69 5.13 -2.50 -14.65
C VAL A 69 4.95 -1.30 -13.72
N PRO A 70 3.71 -0.81 -13.53
CA PRO A 70 3.42 0.26 -12.59
C PRO A 70 3.89 -0.04 -11.15
N TYR A 71 4.34 1.00 -10.46
CA TYR A 71 4.79 0.93 -9.07
C TYR A 71 3.91 1.79 -8.18
N CYS A 72 3.40 1.21 -7.10
CA CYS A 72 2.65 1.91 -6.06
C CYS A 72 3.42 1.87 -4.74
N PHE A 73 3.79 3.05 -4.21
CA PHE A 73 4.42 3.10 -2.90
C PHE A 73 3.38 3.00 -1.79
N ALA A 74 3.59 2.08 -0.85
CA ALA A 74 2.71 1.83 0.28
C ALA A 74 2.93 2.87 1.39
N TRP A 75 2.49 4.11 1.16
CA TRP A 75 2.61 5.24 2.08
C TRP A 75 2.02 4.95 3.46
N PHE A 76 0.89 4.23 3.49
CA PHE A 76 0.18 3.89 4.72
C PHE A 76 0.96 3.02 5.72
N PHE A 77 2.06 2.41 5.30
CA PHE A 77 2.94 1.63 6.18
C PHE A 77 3.99 2.48 6.88
N THR A 78 4.57 3.45 6.18
CA THR A 78 5.78 4.17 6.60
C THR A 78 5.56 5.66 6.79
N ASP A 79 4.32 6.16 6.58
CA ASP A 79 3.99 7.59 6.51
C ASP A 79 4.89 8.36 5.53
N GLY A 80 5.22 7.69 4.42
CA GLY A 80 6.04 8.25 3.36
C GLY A 80 7.55 8.13 3.55
N GLN A 81 8.01 7.58 4.67
CA GLN A 81 9.45 7.37 4.85
C GLN A 81 10.02 6.48 3.74
N GLY A 82 10.99 7.01 2.99
CA GLY A 82 11.63 6.34 1.87
C GLY A 82 10.89 6.43 0.53
N ALA A 83 9.74 7.12 0.46
CA ALA A 83 8.94 7.24 -0.76
C ALA A 83 9.70 7.92 -1.89
N GLU A 84 10.30 9.09 -1.62
CA GLU A 84 11.06 9.86 -2.62
C GLU A 84 12.16 9.00 -3.25
N GLN A 85 12.98 8.36 -2.41
CA GLN A 85 14.06 7.50 -2.89
C GLN A 85 13.55 6.33 -3.73
N ALA A 86 12.48 5.66 -3.30
CA ALA A 86 11.92 4.53 -4.02
C ALA A 86 11.32 4.94 -5.37
N LEU A 87 10.59 6.06 -5.42
CA LEU A 87 10.02 6.61 -6.64
C LEU A 87 11.10 7.06 -7.63
N ASP A 88 12.18 7.67 -7.14
CA ASP A 88 13.32 8.07 -7.96
C ASP A 88 14.04 6.87 -8.56
N ILE A 89 14.32 5.83 -7.74
CA ILE A 89 14.90 4.57 -8.23
C ILE A 89 14.01 3.97 -9.31
N TYR A 90 12.70 3.88 -9.08
CA TYR A 90 11.76 3.35 -10.07
C TYR A 90 11.84 4.12 -11.38
N ARG A 91 11.74 5.45 -11.36
CA ARG A 91 11.76 6.29 -12.56
C ARG A 91 13.09 6.23 -13.32
N GLN A 92 14.21 6.25 -12.59
CA GLN A 92 15.56 6.27 -13.19
C GLN A 92 15.96 4.91 -13.80
N THR A 93 15.47 3.81 -13.26
CA THR A 93 15.86 2.46 -13.70
C THR A 93 14.76 1.75 -14.50
N TYR A 94 13.66 2.44 -14.79
CA TYR A 94 12.51 1.91 -15.51
C TYR A 94 12.88 1.35 -16.88
N GLN A 95 12.42 0.15 -17.17
CA GLN A 95 12.56 -0.51 -18.46
C GLN A 95 11.24 -0.46 -19.22
N PRO A 96 11.11 0.38 -20.26
CA PRO A 96 9.87 0.47 -21.02
C PRO A 96 9.46 -0.84 -21.68
N CYS A 97 8.17 -1.11 -21.73
CA CYS A 97 7.58 -2.20 -22.52
C CYS A 97 6.43 -1.68 -23.38
N ASP A 98 5.96 -2.48 -24.32
CA ASP A 98 4.88 -2.08 -25.24
C ASP A 98 3.61 -1.63 -24.51
N ARG A 99 3.29 -2.27 -23.39
CA ARG A 99 2.11 -1.95 -22.58
C ARG A 99 2.29 -0.68 -21.75
N HIS A 100 3.50 -0.45 -21.26
CA HIS A 100 3.86 0.69 -20.43
C HIS A 100 5.13 1.37 -20.99
N PRO A 101 4.97 2.25 -21.97
CA PRO A 101 6.12 2.92 -22.62
C PRO A 101 6.78 3.97 -21.70
N LYS A 102 6.16 4.31 -20.58
CA LYS A 102 6.65 5.27 -19.58
C LYS A 102 6.42 4.72 -18.17
N PRO A 103 7.21 5.18 -17.18
CA PRO A 103 6.93 4.90 -15.78
C PRO A 103 5.53 5.37 -15.40
N HIS A 104 4.82 4.58 -14.60
CA HIS A 104 3.51 4.90 -14.06
C HIS A 104 3.55 4.71 -12.55
N THR A 105 3.32 5.79 -11.79
CA THR A 105 3.54 5.82 -10.35
C THR A 105 2.25 5.98 -9.58
N GLY A 106 2.13 5.24 -8.49
CA GLY A 106 1.02 5.36 -7.55
C GLY A 106 1.49 5.55 -6.10
N LEU A 107 0.62 6.12 -5.29
CA LEU A 107 0.73 6.06 -3.83
C LEU A 107 -0.50 5.38 -3.25
N CYS A 108 -0.28 4.48 -2.29
CA CYS A 108 -1.37 3.94 -1.49
C CYS A 108 -1.33 4.60 -0.11
N VAL A 109 -2.32 5.45 0.15
CA VAL A 109 -2.45 6.22 1.40
C VAL A 109 -3.58 5.68 2.25
N TRP A 110 -3.46 5.81 3.58
CA TRP A 110 -4.61 5.63 4.46
C TRP A 110 -5.25 6.97 4.73
N ALA A 111 -6.56 7.08 4.56
CA ALA A 111 -7.30 8.30 4.82
C ALA A 111 -8.66 8.02 5.48
N LEU A 112 -9.16 8.98 6.22
CA LEU A 112 -10.48 8.96 6.85
C LEU A 112 -11.16 10.32 6.70
N ALA A 113 -12.29 10.34 6.02
CA ALA A 113 -13.10 11.53 5.85
C ALA A 113 -14.44 11.38 6.60
N ALA A 114 -14.90 12.46 7.23
CA ALA A 114 -16.21 12.53 7.86
C ALA A 114 -16.87 13.88 7.57
N ARG A 115 -18.06 14.13 8.11
CA ARG A 115 -18.82 15.37 7.89
C ARG A 115 -18.15 16.57 8.53
N THR A 116 -17.50 16.38 9.68
CA THR A 116 -16.73 17.40 10.38
C THR A 116 -15.33 16.88 10.76
N ASP A 117 -14.41 17.81 11.04
CA ASP A 117 -13.06 17.45 11.49
C ASP A 117 -13.12 16.73 12.86
N GLU A 118 -14.02 17.12 13.75
CA GLU A 118 -14.21 16.51 15.07
C GLU A 118 -14.69 15.06 14.94
N GLU A 119 -15.65 14.80 14.05
CA GLU A 119 -16.16 13.45 13.77
C GLU A 119 -15.05 12.57 13.19
N ALA A 120 -14.30 13.08 12.22
CA ALA A 120 -13.15 12.35 11.66
C ALA A 120 -12.10 12.03 12.72
N GLN A 121 -11.76 12.99 13.59
CA GLN A 121 -10.81 12.77 14.69
C GLN A 121 -11.33 11.78 15.72
N PHE A 122 -12.62 11.78 16.00
CA PHE A 122 -13.24 10.78 16.87
C PHE A 122 -13.06 9.37 16.31
N HIS A 123 -13.40 9.15 15.04
CA HIS A 123 -13.23 7.85 14.39
C HIS A 123 -11.75 7.45 14.25
N TYR A 124 -10.86 8.41 14.05
CA TYR A 124 -9.41 8.16 14.00
C TYR A 124 -8.86 7.57 15.30
N SER A 125 -9.50 7.80 16.45
CA SER A 125 -9.05 7.27 17.75
C SER A 125 -8.87 5.74 17.73
N SER A 126 -9.74 5.01 17.04
CA SER A 126 -9.64 3.56 16.86
C SER A 126 -8.33 3.16 16.19
N ARG A 127 -7.98 3.82 15.07
CA ARG A 127 -6.75 3.57 14.34
C ARG A 127 -5.52 4.02 15.13
N ALA A 128 -5.57 5.16 15.79
CA ALA A 128 -4.46 5.69 16.58
C ALA A 128 -4.02 4.68 17.64
N LYS A 129 -4.97 4.16 18.43
CA LYS A 129 -4.71 3.11 19.40
C LYS A 129 -4.18 1.83 18.75
N TRP A 130 -4.87 1.35 17.71
CA TRP A 130 -4.48 0.13 17.01
C TRP A 130 -3.06 0.23 16.46
N ARG A 131 -2.69 1.36 15.87
CA ARG A 131 -1.35 1.60 15.31
C ARG A 131 -0.28 1.58 16.38
N LEU A 132 -0.53 2.27 17.51
CA LEU A 132 0.40 2.29 18.65
C LEU A 132 0.72 0.88 19.16
N PHE A 133 -0.31 0.01 19.25
CA PHE A 133 -0.13 -1.37 19.68
C PHE A 133 0.57 -2.22 18.61
N ARG A 134 0.18 -2.08 17.35
CA ARG A 134 0.83 -2.76 16.22
C ARG A 134 2.34 -2.46 16.17
N ASP A 135 2.74 -1.22 16.36
CA ASP A 135 4.15 -0.81 16.33
C ASP A 135 4.98 -1.44 17.46
N ARG A 136 4.30 -1.94 18.50
CA ARG A 136 4.88 -2.76 19.57
C ARG A 136 4.79 -4.27 19.32
N GLY A 137 4.31 -4.68 18.15
CA GLY A 137 4.11 -6.08 17.78
C GLY A 137 2.86 -6.71 18.38
N VAL A 138 1.93 -5.91 18.93
CA VAL A 138 0.66 -6.38 19.51
C VAL A 138 -0.47 -6.14 18.52
N PHE A 139 -0.97 -7.23 17.93
CA PHE A 139 -2.03 -7.19 16.92
C PHE A 139 -3.39 -7.45 17.58
N LEU A 140 -4.15 -6.39 17.78
CA LEU A 140 -5.48 -6.41 18.37
C LEU A 140 -6.54 -6.08 17.29
N PRO A 141 -7.80 -6.51 17.49
CA PRO A 141 -8.91 -5.97 16.71
C PRO A 141 -9.01 -4.44 16.86
N ILE A 142 -9.55 -3.78 15.84
CA ILE A 142 -9.89 -2.36 15.95
C ILE A 142 -11.06 -2.21 16.94
N GLU A 143 -10.87 -1.38 17.94
CA GLU A 143 -11.89 -1.10 18.97
C GLU A 143 -12.82 0.05 18.55
N PRO A 144 -14.04 0.13 19.13
CA PRO A 144 -14.91 1.27 18.94
C PRO A 144 -14.20 2.60 19.32
N PRO A 145 -14.44 3.70 18.57
CA PRO A 145 -13.77 4.98 18.81
C PRO A 145 -13.87 5.47 20.26
N ARG A 146 -15.05 5.30 20.88
CA ARG A 146 -15.28 5.69 22.28
C ARG A 146 -14.39 4.91 23.26
N ALA A 147 -14.22 3.60 23.05
CA ALA A 147 -13.37 2.76 23.88
C ALA A 147 -11.90 3.09 23.67
N ALA A 148 -11.49 3.30 22.41
CA ALA A 148 -10.13 3.67 22.05
C ALA A 148 -9.74 5.04 22.63
N ALA A 149 -10.62 6.04 22.57
CA ALA A 149 -10.40 7.37 23.12
C ALA A 149 -10.37 7.41 24.66
N ALA A 150 -11.03 6.46 25.34
CA ALA A 150 -11.04 6.35 26.79
C ALA A 150 -9.84 5.56 27.35
N TYR A 151 -8.98 5.03 26.50
CA TYR A 151 -7.79 4.29 26.93
C TYR A 151 -6.81 5.23 27.65
N PRO A 152 -6.28 4.85 28.84
CA PRO A 152 -5.37 5.67 29.63
C PRO A 152 -3.96 5.66 29.02
N PHE A 153 -3.75 6.43 27.98
CA PHE A 153 -2.43 6.59 27.38
C PHE A 153 -1.46 7.26 28.35
N THR A 154 -0.21 6.89 28.26
CA THR A 154 0.89 7.62 28.93
C THR A 154 1.22 8.89 28.13
N ASP A 155 1.90 9.86 28.75
CA ASP A 155 2.30 11.12 28.10
C ASP A 155 3.09 10.87 26.80
N SER A 156 4.00 9.89 26.79
CA SER A 156 4.78 9.54 25.61
C SER A 156 3.95 8.89 24.49
N GLU A 157 2.89 8.17 24.83
CA GLU A 157 1.94 7.60 23.87
C GLU A 157 1.05 8.69 23.28
N GLU A 158 0.61 9.64 24.08
CA GLU A 158 -0.16 10.79 23.59
C GLU A 158 0.67 11.66 22.65
N GLU A 159 1.95 11.91 23.00
CA GLU A 159 2.87 12.63 22.12
C GLU A 159 3.05 11.91 20.78
N ARG A 160 3.25 10.60 20.79
CA ARG A 160 3.35 9.80 19.57
C ARG A 160 2.08 9.86 18.73
N ILE A 161 0.91 9.71 19.35
CA ILE A 161 -0.39 9.82 18.67
C ILE A 161 -0.57 11.22 18.08
N CYS A 162 -0.13 12.27 18.77
CA CYS A 162 -0.19 13.64 18.27
C CYS A 162 0.67 13.83 17.01
N LEU A 163 1.88 13.30 17.00
CA LEU A 163 2.77 13.32 15.84
C LEU A 163 2.17 12.56 14.65
N ASP A 164 1.68 11.34 14.86
CA ASP A 164 1.04 10.52 13.82
C ASP A 164 -0.22 11.22 13.26
N ARG A 165 -0.98 11.89 14.12
CA ARG A 165 -2.17 12.66 13.74
C ARG A 165 -1.85 13.86 12.85
N ALA A 166 -0.72 14.53 13.10
CA ALA A 166 -0.33 15.71 12.34
C ALA A 166 -0.05 15.41 10.87
N THR A 167 0.35 14.18 10.54
CA THR A 167 0.65 13.72 9.17
C THR A 167 -0.46 12.86 8.55
N ALA A 168 -1.51 12.55 9.31
CA ALA A 168 -2.60 11.71 8.84
C ALA A 168 -3.60 12.48 7.94
N PHE A 169 -4.09 11.82 6.90
CA PHE A 169 -5.16 12.34 6.03
C PHE A 169 -6.52 12.14 6.70
N VAL A 170 -6.82 12.98 7.68
CA VAL A 170 -8.02 12.88 8.53
C VAL A 170 -8.71 14.24 8.64
N GLY A 171 -10.02 14.27 8.34
CA GLY A 171 -10.82 15.49 8.41
C GLY A 171 -12.05 15.45 7.53
N THR A 172 -12.52 16.62 7.14
CA THR A 172 -13.59 16.70 6.14
C THR A 172 -13.11 16.21 4.77
N GLY A 173 -14.02 15.70 3.94
CA GLY A 173 -13.66 15.20 2.60
C GLY A 173 -12.89 16.22 1.76
N LYS A 174 -13.26 17.52 1.86
CA LYS A 174 -12.56 18.61 1.18
C LYS A 174 -11.11 18.77 1.65
N LYS A 175 -10.89 18.69 2.95
CA LYS A 175 -9.55 18.80 3.57
C LYS A 175 -8.68 17.60 3.18
N VAL A 176 -9.21 16.39 3.32
CA VAL A 176 -8.51 15.15 2.97
C VAL A 176 -8.13 15.14 1.48
N ALA A 177 -9.06 15.50 0.59
CA ALA A 177 -8.78 15.58 -0.83
C ALA A 177 -7.69 16.61 -1.16
N ALA A 178 -7.71 17.79 -0.52
CA ALA A 178 -6.68 18.80 -0.73
C ALA A 178 -5.29 18.31 -0.29
N GLN A 179 -5.21 17.63 0.86
CA GLN A 179 -3.95 17.08 1.36
C GLN A 179 -3.40 15.97 0.44
N ILE A 180 -4.25 15.07 -0.05
CA ILE A 180 -3.86 13.97 -0.95
C ILE A 180 -3.43 14.54 -2.31
N ASN A 181 -4.14 15.53 -2.85
CA ASN A 181 -3.76 16.16 -4.11
C ASN A 181 -2.41 16.87 -4.01
N ALA A 182 -2.18 17.62 -2.93
CA ALA A 182 -0.88 18.24 -2.71
C ALA A 182 0.25 17.21 -2.65
N LEU A 183 0.04 16.10 -1.92
CA LEU A 183 1.00 15.00 -1.88
C LEU A 183 1.28 14.42 -3.27
N ALA A 184 0.23 14.21 -4.07
CA ALA A 184 0.36 13.66 -5.42
C ALA A 184 1.14 14.62 -6.34
N GLU A 185 0.87 15.93 -6.26
CA GLU A 185 1.57 16.96 -7.01
C GLU A 185 3.05 17.05 -6.61
N ASP A 186 3.35 17.08 -5.31
CA ASP A 186 4.71 17.19 -4.77
C ASP A 186 5.60 16.02 -5.22
N HIS A 187 5.03 14.82 -5.33
CA HIS A 187 5.76 13.62 -5.75
C HIS A 187 5.59 13.26 -7.24
N GLY A 188 4.80 14.02 -8.01
CA GLY A 188 4.53 13.73 -9.41
C GLY A 188 3.89 12.36 -9.62
N ILE A 189 2.80 12.10 -8.92
CA ILE A 189 2.10 10.82 -8.88
C ILE A 189 0.95 10.78 -9.88
N ASP A 190 0.84 9.67 -10.60
CA ASP A 190 -0.19 9.46 -11.61
C ASP A 190 -1.50 8.95 -11.01
N GLU A 191 -1.42 8.07 -9.98
CA GLU A 191 -2.59 7.45 -9.34
C GLU A 191 -2.50 7.42 -7.82
N ILE A 192 -3.64 7.59 -7.15
CA ILE A 192 -3.78 7.42 -5.70
C ILE A 192 -4.75 6.28 -5.39
N ALA A 193 -4.27 5.30 -4.66
CA ALA A 193 -5.10 4.30 -4.01
C ALA A 193 -5.37 4.74 -2.57
N VAL A 194 -6.64 4.89 -2.21
CA VAL A 194 -7.02 5.22 -0.83
C VAL A 194 -7.53 3.97 -0.14
N VAL A 195 -6.85 3.57 0.93
CA VAL A 195 -7.36 2.57 1.86
C VAL A 195 -7.96 3.26 3.06
N THR A 196 -9.14 2.83 3.47
CA THR A 196 -9.78 3.29 4.68
C THR A 196 -10.31 2.10 5.44
N TRP A 197 -10.22 2.16 6.74
CA TRP A 197 -10.93 1.25 7.65
C TRP A 197 -11.30 2.03 8.90
N ALA A 198 -12.52 1.86 9.32
CA ALA A 198 -13.07 2.36 10.56
C ALA A 198 -13.69 1.19 11.33
N HIS A 199 -13.98 1.39 12.62
CA HIS A 199 -14.66 0.37 13.42
C HIS A 199 -16.10 0.19 12.98
N ASP A 200 -16.76 1.28 12.61
CA ASP A 200 -18.17 1.32 12.23
C ASP A 200 -18.29 1.45 10.71
N GLU A 201 -19.14 0.63 10.10
CA GLU A 201 -19.39 0.67 8.65
C GLU A 201 -20.16 1.93 8.21
N GLU A 202 -20.82 2.61 9.16
CA GLU A 202 -21.54 3.85 8.91
C GLU A 202 -20.68 5.12 9.10
N ALA A 203 -19.39 4.95 9.46
CA ALA A 203 -18.44 6.03 9.75
C ALA A 203 -17.78 6.60 8.49
#